data_6dfbe0ef7fed88afbce3444b834dfc02
#
_entry.id   6dfbe0ef7fed88afbce3444b834dfc02
#
_cell.length_a   1.000
_cell.length_b   1.000
_cell.length_c   1.000
_cell.angle_alpha   90.00
_cell.angle_beta   90.00
_cell.angle_gamma   90.00
#
_symmetry.space_group_name_H-M   'P 1'
#
loop_
_entity.id
_entity.type
_entity.pdbx_description
1 polymer ?
#
loop_
_entity_poly.entity_id
_entity_poly.type
_entity_poly.pdbx_seq_one_letter_code
_entity_poly.pdbx_strand_id
1 'polypeptide(L)'
;MSLHSYQVAQNTTETPRQTEYRLFAQVTRALMECQKESANSSLSKAIHWNRRLWLALQADCSQDHNVLPEATRAGIISLAIWVDKHSRKVLRGEAKIEPLIDVNRSIMDGLSA
;
A
#
# COMPACT_ATOMS: atom_id res chain seq x y z
N MET A 1 14.18 -3.37 12.93
CA MET A 1 13.81 -4.27 11.81
C MET A 1 12.52 -3.79 11.19
N SER A 2 12.45 -3.70 9.89
CA SER A 2 11.23 -3.31 9.17
C SER A 2 10.23 -4.47 9.15
N LEU A 3 8.96 -4.15 8.91
CA LEU A 3 7.92 -5.17 8.73
C LEU A 3 8.28 -6.13 7.59
N HIS A 4 8.81 -5.60 6.49
CA HIS A 4 9.24 -6.40 5.36
C HIS A 4 10.32 -7.41 5.75
N SER A 5 11.35 -6.96 6.47
CA SER A 5 12.45 -7.84 6.91
C SER A 5 11.94 -8.95 7.82
N TYR A 6 11.00 -8.62 8.71
CA TYR A 6 10.41 -9.60 9.61
C TYR A 6 9.64 -10.68 8.84
N GLN A 7 8.85 -10.27 7.86
CA GLN A 7 8.07 -11.20 7.03
C GLN A 7 8.96 -12.11 6.20
N VAL A 8 10.04 -11.58 5.63
CA VAL A 8 11.01 -12.37 4.86
C VAL A 8 11.68 -13.40 5.76
N ALA A 9 12.04 -13.04 6.98
CA ALA A 9 12.66 -13.96 7.92
C ALA A 9 11.75 -15.13 8.30
N GLN A 10 10.43 -14.89 8.35
CA GLN A 10 9.46 -15.94 8.66
C GLN A 10 9.12 -16.82 7.47
N ASN A 11 9.23 -16.30 6.25
CA ASN A 11 8.86 -16.99 5.01
C ASN A 11 10.04 -17.01 4.05
N THR A 12 11.07 -17.82 4.37
CA THR A 12 12.33 -17.84 3.63
C THR A 12 12.17 -18.25 2.17
N THR A 13 11.07 -18.92 1.79
CA THR A 13 10.79 -19.30 0.40
C THR A 13 10.07 -18.21 -0.38
N GLU A 14 9.56 -17.18 0.31
CA GLU A 14 8.82 -16.11 -0.31
C GLU A 14 9.77 -15.07 -0.92
N THR A 15 9.54 -14.70 -2.19
CA THR A 15 10.31 -13.63 -2.83
C THR A 15 9.86 -12.27 -2.28
N PRO A 16 10.71 -11.22 -2.40
CA PRO A 16 10.31 -9.87 -1.99
C PRO A 16 9.02 -9.40 -2.68
N ARG A 17 8.85 -9.73 -3.96
CA ARG A 17 7.64 -9.36 -4.71
C ARG A 17 6.41 -10.08 -4.16
N GLN A 18 6.53 -11.36 -3.80
CA GLN A 18 5.44 -12.12 -3.20
C GLN A 18 5.08 -11.55 -1.82
N THR A 19 6.08 -11.15 -1.04
CA THR A 19 5.85 -10.51 0.26
C THR A 19 5.08 -9.20 0.10
N GLU A 20 5.48 -8.37 -0.85
CA GLU A 20 4.81 -7.10 -1.12
C GLU A 20 3.37 -7.34 -1.58
N TYR A 21 3.15 -8.29 -2.49
CA TYR A 21 1.79 -8.66 -2.92
C TYR A 21 0.93 -9.06 -1.72
N ARG A 22 1.44 -9.92 -0.86
CA ARG A 22 0.71 -10.40 0.31
C ARG A 22 0.35 -9.27 1.26
N LEU A 23 1.29 -8.35 1.52
CA LEU A 23 1.05 -7.20 2.38
C LEU A 23 -0.01 -6.27 1.79
N PHE A 24 0.06 -5.99 0.49
CA PHE A 24 -0.96 -5.20 -0.18
C PHE A 24 -2.33 -5.89 -0.12
N ALA A 25 -2.37 -7.21 -0.29
CA ALA A 25 -3.62 -7.97 -0.20
C ALA A 25 -4.26 -7.85 1.19
N GLN A 26 -3.45 -7.96 2.25
CA GLN A 26 -3.93 -7.83 3.62
C GLN A 26 -4.49 -6.43 3.90
N VAL A 27 -3.77 -5.40 3.50
CA VAL A 27 -4.18 -4.02 3.72
C VAL A 27 -5.43 -3.70 2.90
N THR A 28 -5.48 -4.16 1.65
CA THR A 28 -6.64 -3.94 0.77
C THR A 28 -7.88 -4.61 1.34
N ARG A 29 -7.73 -5.81 1.91
CA ARG A 29 -8.84 -6.49 2.59
C ARG A 29 -9.35 -5.66 3.77
N ALA A 30 -8.44 -5.09 4.56
CA ALA A 30 -8.83 -4.24 5.69
C ALA A 30 -9.61 -3.01 5.22
N LEU A 31 -9.20 -2.39 4.11
CA LEU A 31 -9.93 -1.27 3.51
C LEU A 31 -11.32 -1.70 3.04
N MET A 32 -11.40 -2.86 2.39
CA MET A 32 -12.68 -3.39 1.89
C MET A 32 -13.65 -3.70 3.03
N GLU A 33 -13.16 -4.21 4.14
CA GLU A 33 -13.99 -4.48 5.31
C GLU A 33 -14.57 -3.19 5.90
N CYS A 34 -13.82 -2.09 5.84
CA CYS A 34 -14.31 -0.79 6.28
C CYS A 34 -15.46 -0.24 5.45
N GLN A 35 -15.61 -0.67 4.19
CA GLN A 35 -16.75 -0.29 3.35
C GLN A 35 -18.05 -0.88 3.88
N LYS A 36 -17.99 -2.04 4.51
CA LYS A 36 -19.16 -2.77 5.01
C LYS A 36 -19.58 -2.33 6.40
N GLU A 37 -18.66 -1.73 7.13
CA GLU A 37 -18.87 -1.31 8.52
C GLU A 37 -18.79 0.19 8.64
N SER A 38 -19.63 0.77 9.50
CA SER A 38 -19.61 2.19 9.78
C SER A 38 -18.71 2.57 10.97
N ALA A 39 -17.90 1.63 11.46
CA ALA A 39 -17.06 1.83 12.64
C ALA A 39 -15.83 2.68 12.30
N ASN A 40 -15.76 3.88 12.84
CA ASN A 40 -14.71 4.87 12.55
C ASN A 40 -13.32 4.43 12.97
N SER A 41 -13.18 3.66 14.07
CA SER A 41 -11.88 3.22 14.56
C SER A 41 -11.22 2.24 13.60
N SER A 42 -11.98 1.35 12.98
CA SER A 42 -11.47 0.40 11.98
C SER A 42 -10.98 1.13 10.73
N LEU A 43 -11.71 2.16 10.30
CA LEU A 43 -11.34 2.98 9.16
C LEU A 43 -9.99 3.67 9.39
N SER A 44 -9.84 4.32 10.53
CA SER A 44 -8.60 5.03 10.88
C SER A 44 -7.40 4.07 10.87
N LYS A 45 -7.54 2.90 11.46
CA LYS A 45 -6.48 1.89 11.50
C LYS A 45 -6.12 1.39 10.10
N ALA A 46 -7.11 1.07 9.28
CA ALA A 46 -6.89 0.57 7.92
C ALA A 46 -6.21 1.64 7.04
N ILE A 47 -6.67 2.88 7.12
CA ILE A 47 -6.08 4.00 6.38
C ILE A 47 -4.64 4.23 6.81
N HIS A 48 -4.38 4.20 8.12
CA HIS A 48 -3.02 4.39 8.65
C HIS A 48 -2.08 3.27 8.17
N TRP A 49 -2.54 2.02 8.22
CA TRP A 49 -1.76 0.88 7.75
C TRP A 49 -1.45 1.01 6.25
N ASN A 50 -2.45 1.37 5.45
CA ASN A 50 -2.28 1.58 4.02
C ASN A 50 -1.26 2.70 3.73
N ARG A 51 -1.33 3.80 4.45
CA ARG A 51 -0.38 4.92 4.29
C ARG A 51 1.05 4.48 4.59
N ARG A 52 1.25 3.71 5.65
CA ARG A 52 2.58 3.20 6.03
C ARG A 52 3.15 2.30 4.94
N LEU A 53 2.34 1.43 4.37
CA LEU A 53 2.77 0.55 3.29
C LEU A 53 3.19 1.35 2.06
N TRP A 54 2.41 2.35 1.67
CA TRP A 54 2.74 3.22 0.54
C TRP A 54 3.97 4.08 0.79
N LEU A 55 4.18 4.55 2.02
CA LEU A 55 5.39 5.30 2.38
C LEU A 55 6.64 4.41 2.26
N ALA A 56 6.54 3.15 2.67
CA ALA A 56 7.64 2.21 2.52
C ALA A 56 7.97 1.96 1.04
N LEU A 57 6.95 1.80 0.20
CA LEU A 57 7.14 1.62 -1.23
C LEU A 57 7.73 2.87 -1.88
N GLN A 58 7.27 4.04 -1.50
CA GLN A 58 7.80 5.32 -1.99
C GLN A 58 9.28 5.47 -1.64
N ALA A 59 9.63 5.18 -0.40
CA ALA A 59 11.01 5.27 0.08
C ALA A 59 11.92 4.31 -0.70
N ASP A 60 11.47 3.09 -0.95
CA ASP A 60 12.21 2.10 -1.71
C ASP A 60 12.42 2.57 -3.16
N CYS A 61 11.38 3.09 -3.81
CA CYS A 61 11.47 3.60 -5.18
C CYS A 61 12.35 4.85 -5.31
N SER A 62 12.59 5.54 -4.20
CA SER A 62 13.44 6.75 -4.18
C SER A 62 14.92 6.42 -4.05
N GLN A 63 15.29 5.16 -3.79
CA GLN A 63 16.69 4.74 -3.64
C GLN A 63 17.37 4.61 -5.01
N ASP A 64 18.62 5.07 -5.11
CA ASP A 64 19.39 5.02 -6.35
C ASP A 64 19.63 3.58 -6.82
N HIS A 65 19.68 2.63 -5.91
CA HIS A 65 19.92 1.22 -6.24
C HIS A 65 18.64 0.45 -6.59
N ASN A 66 17.48 1.10 -6.62
CA ASN A 66 16.25 0.43 -6.99
C ASN A 66 16.33 0.02 -8.46
N VAL A 67 15.98 -1.25 -8.74
CA VAL A 67 16.17 -1.85 -10.07
C VAL A 67 15.04 -1.59 -11.04
N LEU A 68 13.96 -0.97 -10.60
CA LEU A 68 12.83 -0.66 -11.48
C LEU A 68 13.22 0.44 -12.48
N PRO A 69 12.63 0.43 -13.69
CA PRO A 69 12.83 1.51 -14.64
C PRO A 69 12.44 2.86 -14.03
N GLU A 70 13.14 3.91 -14.43
CA GLU A 70 12.93 5.25 -13.89
C GLU A 70 11.48 5.72 -14.02
N ALA A 71 10.85 5.49 -15.18
CA ALA A 71 9.46 5.88 -15.41
C ALA A 71 8.51 5.15 -14.44
N THR A 72 8.76 3.87 -14.17
CA THR A 72 7.96 3.08 -13.23
C THR A 72 8.11 3.62 -11.81
N ARG A 73 9.34 3.91 -11.40
CA ARG A 73 9.61 4.49 -10.07
C ARG A 73 8.92 5.84 -9.90
N ALA A 74 9.01 6.70 -10.89
CA ALA A 74 8.36 8.01 -10.88
C ALA A 74 6.83 7.86 -10.78
N GLY A 75 6.26 6.91 -11.50
CA GLY A 75 4.83 6.62 -11.45
C GLY A 75 4.37 6.16 -10.06
N ILE A 76 5.14 5.28 -9.43
CA ILE A 76 4.84 4.79 -8.07
C ILE A 76 4.93 5.91 -7.06
N ILE A 77 5.96 6.75 -7.16
CA ILE A 77 6.12 7.90 -6.26
C ILE A 77 4.95 8.87 -6.40
N SER A 78 4.51 9.15 -7.63
CA SER A 78 3.35 10.01 -7.88
C SER A 78 2.08 9.42 -7.27
N LEU A 79 1.86 8.12 -7.42
CA LEU A 79 0.72 7.44 -6.80
C LEU A 79 0.79 7.51 -5.28
N ALA A 80 1.97 7.32 -4.70
CA ALA A 80 2.15 7.39 -3.26
C ALA A 80 1.77 8.77 -2.70
N ILE A 81 2.14 9.82 -3.41
CA ILE A 81 1.76 11.19 -3.03
C ILE A 81 0.24 11.36 -3.09
N TRP A 82 -0.40 10.86 -4.14
CA TRP A 82 -1.85 10.90 -4.27
C TRP A 82 -2.53 10.10 -3.16
N VAL A 83 -2.01 8.90 -2.85
CA VAL A 83 -2.55 8.05 -1.78
C VAL A 83 -2.53 8.78 -0.44
N ASP A 84 -1.45 9.49 -0.13
CA ASP A 84 -1.36 10.24 1.11
C ASP A 84 -2.41 11.35 1.17
N LYS A 85 -2.55 12.12 0.11
CA LYS A 85 -3.55 13.21 0.05
C LYS A 85 -4.97 12.67 0.13
N HIS A 86 -5.27 11.63 -0.64
CA HIS A 86 -6.61 11.05 -0.68
C HIS A 86 -6.98 10.42 0.68
N SER A 87 -6.01 9.75 1.32
CA SER A 87 -6.19 9.15 2.64
C SER A 87 -6.62 10.19 3.68
N ARG A 88 -5.99 11.36 3.65
CA ARG A 88 -6.36 12.45 4.57
C ARG A 88 -7.77 12.94 4.31
N LYS A 89 -8.19 13.01 3.04
CA LYS A 89 -9.56 13.40 2.67
C LYS A 89 -10.58 12.36 3.17
N VAL A 90 -10.26 11.07 3.02
CA VAL A 90 -11.13 10.00 3.52
C VAL A 90 -11.31 10.12 5.03
N LEU A 91 -10.23 10.36 5.77
CA LEU A 91 -10.28 10.50 7.23
C LEU A 91 -11.12 11.70 7.67
N ARG A 92 -11.20 12.75 6.84
CA ARG A 92 -12.03 13.93 7.12
C ARG A 92 -13.48 13.79 6.62
N GLY A 93 -13.81 12.66 6.01
CA GLY A 93 -15.15 12.45 5.45
C GLY A 93 -15.40 13.19 4.14
N GLU A 94 -14.31 13.66 3.48
CA GLU A 94 -14.40 14.45 2.25
C GLU A 94 -14.22 13.63 0.98
N ALA A 95 -13.85 12.35 1.09
CA ALA A 95 -13.61 11.49 -0.06
C ALA A 95 -13.96 10.05 0.27
N LYS A 96 -14.19 9.26 -0.78
CA LYS A 96 -14.54 7.84 -0.65
C LYS A 96 -13.28 6.98 -0.55
N ILE A 97 -13.42 5.81 0.06
CA ILE A 97 -12.33 4.85 0.24
C ILE A 97 -12.05 4.04 -1.04
N GLU A 98 -13.04 3.88 -1.92
CA GLU A 98 -12.94 3.04 -3.12
C GLU A 98 -11.72 3.33 -4.00
N PRO A 99 -11.36 4.59 -4.29
CA PRO A 99 -10.17 4.86 -5.10
C PRO A 99 -8.88 4.31 -4.49
N LEU A 100 -8.77 4.24 -3.16
CA LEU A 100 -7.60 3.63 -2.51
C LEU A 100 -7.54 2.14 -2.78
N ILE A 101 -8.68 1.46 -2.74
CA ILE A 101 -8.78 0.04 -3.04
C ILE A 101 -8.39 -0.21 -4.50
N ASP A 102 -8.89 0.60 -5.41
CA ASP A 102 -8.62 0.46 -6.84
C ASP A 102 -7.12 0.62 -7.16
N VAL A 103 -6.48 1.61 -6.55
CA VAL A 103 -5.04 1.83 -6.74
C VAL A 103 -4.23 0.66 -6.18
N ASN A 104 -4.61 0.14 -5.01
CA ASN A 104 -3.95 -1.03 -4.43
C ASN A 104 -4.07 -2.25 -5.34
N ARG A 105 -5.26 -2.47 -5.92
CA ARG A 105 -5.47 -3.57 -6.86
C ARG A 105 -4.59 -3.43 -8.10
N SER A 106 -4.44 -2.22 -8.61
CA SER A 106 -3.57 -1.97 -9.77
C SER A 106 -2.11 -2.31 -9.46
N ILE A 107 -1.62 -1.94 -8.28
CA ILE A 107 -0.26 -2.28 -7.85
C ILE A 107 -0.13 -3.81 -7.69
N MET A 108 -1.12 -4.47 -7.10
CA MET A 108 -1.10 -5.93 -6.94
C MET A 108 -1.03 -6.64 -8.28
N ASP A 109 -1.77 -6.16 -9.27
CA ASP A 109 -1.73 -6.74 -10.62
C ASP A 109 -0.32 -6.63 -11.22
N GLY A 110 0.34 -5.50 -11.02
CA GLY A 110 1.73 -5.32 -11.45
C GLY A 110 2.70 -6.24 -10.74
N LEU A 111 2.47 -6.49 -9.44
CA LEU A 111 3.35 -7.36 -8.63
C LEU A 111 3.17 -8.84 -8.95
N SER A 112 2.01 -9.24 -9.46
CA SER A 112 1.73 -10.64 -9.82
C SER A 112 2.14 -11.00 -11.24
N ALA A 113 2.46 -10.01 -12.07
CA ALA A 113 2.80 -10.20 -13.49
C ALA A 113 4.21 -10.79 -13.71
#